data_1b8cfc94afcc91388314a36fff4af897
#
_entry.id   1b8cfc94afcc91388314a36fff4af897
#
_cell.length_a   1.000
_cell.length_b   1.000
_cell.length_c   1.000
_cell.angle_alpha   90.00
_cell.angle_beta   90.00
_cell.angle_gamma   90.00
#
_symmetry.space_group_name_H-M   'P 1'
#
loop_
_entity.id
_entity.type
_entity.pdbx_description
1 polymer ?
#
loop_
_entity_poly.entity_id
_entity_poly.type
_entity_poly.pdbx_seq_one_letter_code
_entity_poly.pdbx_strand_id
1 'polypeptide(L)'
;MRIIPKKIKVKNTVWKCYSMADVIVALIVFAIIFIAITSGAFAFAVIMGLLAVVMFMPTQDGIFYSCILENIKFLFAKKVYTENADKQKERVDALLNLKDIKENGLIEYSGGYFGRVIKVGQKNFGIEDVVQQNIDIDYLANALKMLDGTQCADIIKIDRPVNLDNFAQDLFGRLAEMKESVDGEEVREIKTAILRERIDRIDKMNNIRKQYLSDYYIVVYGRNELDLENTTINVASEINKCGLNTKLLGRKETAIFLKYSFSRNFDEREIKEIEDNRLIAWVKPKKVEFKANSYMVDGTQAAVFAIADYPLRVRNAWGADVFNIPNTKVVLHVKPVDKFKAIKRIDKCIGEMETKQILSEKASEANSAETHRETMNALLDSLQTENESLLDVTLTITAYNYLDDDNYKKAVRRSIMTGNFKPSNLYGLQIEGF
;
A
#
# COMPACT_ATOMS: atom_id res chain seq x y z
N MET A 1 -10.69 2.32 -22.81
CA MET A 1 -9.28 2.55 -22.47
C MET A 1 -9.26 3.68 -21.48
N ARG A 2 -8.78 3.46 -20.25
CA ARG A 2 -8.81 4.48 -19.18
C ARG A 2 -7.46 5.17 -19.09
N ILE A 3 -7.46 6.44 -18.75
CA ILE A 3 -6.28 7.29 -18.73
C ILE A 3 -5.96 7.64 -17.27
N ILE A 4 -4.74 7.38 -16.83
CA ILE A 4 -4.22 7.86 -15.56
C ILE A 4 -3.35 9.09 -15.88
N PRO A 5 -3.78 10.31 -15.53
CA PRO A 5 -3.01 11.49 -15.83
C PRO A 5 -1.70 11.51 -15.03
N LYS A 6 -0.58 11.53 -15.75
CA LYS A 6 0.74 11.66 -15.11
C LYS A 6 0.97 13.08 -14.62
N LYS A 7 1.55 13.22 -13.43
CA LYS A 7 2.08 14.48 -12.88
C LYS A 7 1.05 15.61 -12.65
N ILE A 8 -0.16 15.30 -12.21
CA ILE A 8 -1.07 16.35 -11.71
C ILE A 8 -0.51 17.03 -10.44
N LYS A 9 0.29 16.31 -9.63
CA LYS A 9 1.12 16.93 -8.58
C LYS A 9 2.39 17.48 -9.21
N VAL A 10 2.33 18.71 -9.68
CA VAL A 10 3.54 19.44 -10.05
C VAL A 10 4.29 19.76 -8.75
N LYS A 11 5.42 19.09 -8.49
CA LYS A 11 6.42 19.67 -7.56
C LYS A 11 6.73 21.04 -8.12
N ASN A 12 6.72 22.07 -7.30
CA ASN A 12 7.23 23.38 -7.68
C ASN A 12 8.74 23.25 -7.93
N THR A 13 9.09 22.70 -9.08
CA THR A 13 10.46 22.57 -9.54
C THR A 13 10.79 23.81 -10.35
N VAL A 14 11.81 24.51 -9.93
CA VAL A 14 12.31 25.71 -10.64
C VAL A 14 13.04 25.31 -11.90
N TRP A 15 13.74 24.17 -11.87
CA TRP A 15 14.50 23.65 -13.01
C TRP A 15 14.61 22.12 -12.93
N LYS A 16 14.11 21.41 -13.96
CA LYS A 16 14.12 19.93 -14.06
C LYS A 16 13.63 19.23 -12.78
N CYS A 17 14.55 18.73 -11.94
CA CYS A 17 14.27 18.01 -10.70
C CYS A 17 14.46 18.86 -9.43
N TYR A 18 14.92 20.12 -9.55
CA TYR A 18 15.26 20.98 -8.41
C TYR A 18 14.08 21.81 -7.95
N SER A 19 13.74 21.73 -6.66
CA SER A 19 12.73 22.56 -6.00
C SER A 19 13.28 23.93 -5.61
N MET A 20 12.40 24.87 -5.20
CA MET A 20 12.84 26.16 -4.65
C MET A 20 13.77 26.00 -3.43
N ALA A 21 13.51 25.00 -2.58
CA ALA A 21 14.39 24.73 -1.44
C ALA A 21 15.80 24.32 -1.88
N ASP A 22 15.91 23.53 -2.94
CA ASP A 22 17.20 23.08 -3.48
C ASP A 22 17.97 24.24 -4.07
N VAL A 23 17.29 25.20 -4.71
CA VAL A 23 17.92 26.44 -5.23
C VAL A 23 18.47 27.30 -4.08
N ILE A 24 17.72 27.44 -2.98
CA ILE A 24 18.18 28.17 -1.80
C ILE A 24 19.43 27.51 -1.20
N VAL A 25 19.43 26.17 -1.06
CA VAL A 25 20.60 25.43 -0.56
C VAL A 25 21.79 25.60 -1.50
N ALA A 26 21.58 25.55 -2.83
CA ALA A 26 22.63 25.78 -3.81
C ALA A 26 23.22 27.19 -3.71
N LEU A 27 22.38 28.22 -3.52
CA LEU A 27 22.85 29.61 -3.32
C LEU A 27 23.69 29.76 -2.04
N ILE A 28 23.30 29.11 -0.95
CA ILE A 28 24.08 29.14 0.30
C ILE A 28 25.45 28.49 0.08
N VAL A 29 25.49 27.31 -0.54
CA VAL A 29 26.76 26.63 -0.86
C VAL A 29 27.64 27.45 -1.77
N PHE A 30 27.06 28.09 -2.81
CA PHE A 30 27.77 29.00 -3.70
C PHE A 30 28.36 30.21 -2.96
N ALA A 31 27.59 30.81 -2.04
CA ALA A 31 28.08 31.92 -1.21
C ALA A 31 29.28 31.52 -0.33
N ILE A 32 29.24 30.30 0.26
CA ILE A 32 30.36 29.78 1.03
C ILE A 32 31.61 29.60 0.19
N ILE A 33 31.47 29.03 -1.03
CA ILE A 33 32.57 28.86 -1.98
C ILE A 33 33.15 30.23 -2.39
N PHE A 34 32.27 31.20 -2.66
CA PHE A 34 32.68 32.54 -3.03
C PHE A 34 33.48 33.24 -1.92
N ILE A 35 33.03 33.13 -0.64
CA ILE A 35 33.76 33.67 0.50
C ILE A 35 35.12 32.97 0.65
N ALA A 36 35.22 31.66 0.44
CA ALA A 36 36.46 30.92 0.49
C ALA A 36 37.47 31.35 -0.57
N ILE A 37 37.00 31.66 -1.78
CA ILE A 37 37.84 32.21 -2.87
C ILE A 37 38.36 33.61 -2.50
N THR A 38 37.48 34.50 -2.01
CA THR A 38 37.85 35.89 -1.65
C THR A 38 38.78 35.95 -0.44
N SER A 39 38.71 34.99 0.46
CA SER A 39 39.61 34.85 1.62
C SER A 39 40.96 34.17 1.29
N GLY A 40 41.19 33.79 0.02
CA GLY A 40 42.43 33.11 -0.40
C GLY A 40 42.52 31.63 -0.10
N ALA A 41 41.44 30.99 0.41
CA ALA A 41 41.38 29.57 0.72
C ALA A 41 41.03 28.70 -0.52
N PHE A 42 41.81 28.82 -1.59
CA PHE A 42 41.51 28.20 -2.89
C PHE A 42 41.36 26.67 -2.81
N ALA A 43 42.23 25.99 -2.07
CA ALA A 43 42.15 24.53 -1.92
C ALA A 43 40.79 24.09 -1.29
N PHE A 44 40.34 24.84 -0.26
CA PHE A 44 39.03 24.59 0.37
C PHE A 44 37.87 24.86 -0.61
N ALA A 45 37.95 25.94 -1.39
CA ALA A 45 36.94 26.28 -2.40
C ALA A 45 36.80 25.19 -3.49
N VAL A 46 37.93 24.64 -3.95
CA VAL A 46 37.94 23.55 -4.92
C VAL A 46 37.31 22.27 -4.35
N ILE A 47 37.68 21.89 -3.13
CA ILE A 47 37.10 20.71 -2.45
C ILE A 47 35.61 20.89 -2.25
N MET A 48 35.16 22.05 -1.76
CA MET A 48 33.73 22.34 -1.57
C MET A 48 32.97 22.36 -2.89
N GLY A 49 33.57 22.85 -3.98
CA GLY A 49 32.97 22.85 -5.31
C GLY A 49 32.75 21.41 -5.83
N LEU A 50 33.74 20.55 -5.71
CA LEU A 50 33.61 19.13 -6.08
C LEU A 50 32.57 18.41 -5.24
N LEU A 51 32.54 18.66 -3.94
CA LEU A 51 31.57 18.09 -3.02
C LEU A 51 30.15 18.58 -3.35
N ALA A 52 29.98 19.85 -3.70
CA ALA A 52 28.71 20.42 -4.13
C ALA A 52 28.18 19.72 -5.40
N VAL A 53 29.02 19.48 -6.41
CA VAL A 53 28.63 18.77 -7.63
C VAL A 53 28.07 17.38 -7.28
N VAL A 54 28.74 16.61 -6.41
CA VAL A 54 28.28 15.30 -5.99
C VAL A 54 26.97 15.39 -5.20
N MET A 55 26.86 16.34 -4.28
CA MET A 55 25.67 16.53 -3.41
C MET A 55 24.42 16.93 -4.19
N PHE A 56 24.56 17.68 -5.26
CA PHE A 56 23.45 18.10 -6.12
C PHE A 56 23.16 17.14 -7.29
N MET A 57 23.81 15.98 -7.35
CA MET A 57 23.48 14.96 -8.35
C MET A 57 22.06 14.44 -8.17
N PRO A 58 21.25 14.39 -9.25
CA PRO A 58 19.93 13.77 -9.20
C PRO A 58 20.06 12.24 -9.10
N THR A 59 19.35 11.65 -8.14
CA THR A 59 19.21 10.20 -7.96
C THR A 59 17.77 9.77 -8.31
N GLN A 60 17.51 8.46 -8.30
CA GLN A 60 16.16 7.93 -8.56
C GLN A 60 15.14 8.39 -7.50
N ASP A 61 15.57 8.57 -6.26
CA ASP A 61 14.74 8.91 -5.10
C ASP A 61 14.74 10.42 -4.77
N GLY A 62 15.50 11.24 -5.50
CA GLY A 62 15.60 12.68 -5.27
C GLY A 62 17.00 13.22 -5.50
N ILE A 63 17.37 14.32 -4.86
CA ILE A 63 18.72 14.88 -4.92
C ILE A 63 19.58 14.20 -3.85
N PHE A 64 20.82 13.86 -4.17
CA PHE A 64 21.71 13.08 -3.33
C PHE A 64 21.86 13.64 -1.90
N TYR A 65 21.98 14.97 -1.73
CA TYR A 65 22.06 15.57 -0.40
C TYR A 65 20.79 15.36 0.43
N SER A 66 19.60 15.37 -0.18
CA SER A 66 18.35 15.12 0.54
C SER A 66 18.26 13.67 1.02
N CYS A 67 18.72 12.72 0.21
CA CYS A 67 18.82 11.30 0.60
C CYS A 67 19.80 11.13 1.77
N ILE A 68 20.94 11.83 1.77
CA ILE A 68 21.88 11.80 2.92
C ILE A 68 21.23 12.38 4.16
N LEU A 69 20.55 13.51 4.09
CA LEU A 69 19.88 14.12 5.24
C LEU A 69 18.79 13.22 5.81
N GLU A 70 18.02 12.54 4.97
CA GLU A 70 17.03 11.56 5.43
C GLU A 70 17.68 10.36 6.13
N ASN A 71 18.78 9.85 5.58
CA ASN A 71 19.55 8.78 6.23
C ASN A 71 20.15 9.23 7.58
N ILE A 72 20.68 10.46 7.66
CA ILE A 72 21.18 11.01 8.92
C ILE A 72 20.03 11.15 9.94
N LYS A 73 18.89 11.71 9.54
CA LYS A 73 17.69 11.77 10.40
C LYS A 73 17.29 10.38 10.90
N PHE A 74 17.31 9.37 10.03
CA PHE A 74 17.01 8.00 10.39
C PHE A 74 18.03 7.41 11.39
N LEU A 75 19.32 7.77 11.30
CA LEU A 75 20.32 7.33 12.29
C LEU A 75 20.00 7.79 13.70
N PHE A 76 19.45 9.02 13.85
CA PHE A 76 19.05 9.60 15.12
C PHE A 76 17.58 9.32 15.50
N ALA A 77 16.78 8.83 14.56
CA ALA A 77 15.39 8.48 14.82
C ALA A 77 15.30 7.23 15.69
N LYS A 78 14.20 7.14 16.41
CA LYS A 78 13.88 5.93 17.14
C LYS A 78 13.52 4.81 16.18
N LYS A 79 14.05 3.63 16.45
CA LYS A 79 13.90 2.46 15.56
C LYS A 79 13.07 1.33 16.15
N VAL A 80 12.93 1.30 17.48
CA VAL A 80 12.28 0.20 18.18
C VAL A 80 11.17 0.73 19.06
N TYR A 81 9.98 0.21 18.86
CA TYR A 81 8.79 0.48 19.67
C TYR A 81 8.34 -0.84 20.28
N THR A 82 8.01 -0.82 21.58
CA THR A 82 7.55 -1.99 22.32
C THR A 82 6.31 -1.66 23.14
N GLU A 83 5.49 -2.67 23.41
CA GLU A 83 4.27 -2.52 24.22
C GLU A 83 4.58 -1.98 25.62
N ASN A 84 5.65 -2.52 26.27
CA ASN A 84 6.01 -2.25 27.65
C ASN A 84 7.18 -1.27 27.80
N ALA A 85 7.37 -0.32 26.87
CA ALA A 85 8.43 0.66 27.03
C ALA A 85 8.14 1.64 28.17
N ASP A 86 9.17 2.00 28.96
CA ASP A 86 9.05 2.94 30.09
C ASP A 86 8.62 4.33 29.63
N LYS A 87 9.15 4.78 28.51
CA LYS A 87 8.80 6.08 27.94
C LYS A 87 7.61 5.96 26.97
N GLN A 88 6.59 6.77 27.20
CA GLN A 88 5.35 6.76 26.38
C GLN A 88 5.63 6.93 24.88
N LYS A 89 6.62 7.75 24.47
CA LYS A 89 7.04 7.93 23.06
C LYS A 89 7.70 6.69 22.46
N GLU A 90 7.98 5.69 23.27
CA GLU A 90 8.63 4.43 22.89
C GLU A 90 7.67 3.27 22.82
N ARG A 91 6.40 3.52 23.16
CA ARG A 91 5.35 2.53 23.09
C ARG A 91 4.79 2.44 21.67
N VAL A 92 4.36 1.26 21.32
CA VAL A 92 3.64 0.99 20.07
C VAL A 92 2.41 1.89 19.92
N ASP A 93 1.79 2.29 21.03
CA ASP A 93 0.65 3.24 21.05
C ASP A 93 0.97 4.61 20.42
N ALA A 94 2.21 5.06 20.53
CA ALA A 94 2.64 6.32 19.92
C ALA A 94 2.79 6.21 18.40
N LEU A 95 3.03 5.01 17.90
CA LEU A 95 3.13 4.72 16.46
C LEU A 95 1.75 4.47 15.84
N LEU A 96 0.92 3.68 16.53
CA LEU A 96 -0.42 3.32 16.07
C LEU A 96 -1.44 4.25 16.72
N ASN A 97 -2.04 5.12 15.94
CA ASN A 97 -3.07 6.05 16.41
C ASN A 97 -4.44 5.38 16.67
N LEU A 98 -4.44 4.08 16.99
CA LEU A 98 -5.64 3.30 17.25
C LEU A 98 -6.12 3.51 18.69
N LYS A 99 -7.34 4.04 18.86
CA LYS A 99 -7.93 4.32 20.16
C LYS A 99 -8.92 3.24 20.60
N ASP A 100 -9.92 2.93 19.78
CA ASP A 100 -10.95 1.93 20.12
C ASP A 100 -11.57 1.31 18.85
N ILE A 101 -12.28 0.19 19.05
CA ILE A 101 -13.17 -0.44 18.08
C ILE A 101 -14.55 -0.53 18.71
N LYS A 102 -15.51 0.23 18.19
CA LYS A 102 -16.88 0.26 18.70
C LYS A 102 -17.62 -1.07 18.44
N GLU A 103 -18.76 -1.28 19.10
CA GLU A 103 -19.53 -2.53 18.95
C GLU A 103 -19.98 -2.80 17.52
N ASN A 104 -20.34 -1.74 16.77
CA ASN A 104 -20.69 -1.86 15.35
C ASN A 104 -19.48 -2.16 14.43
N GLY A 105 -18.24 -2.20 14.97
CA GLY A 105 -17.01 -2.42 14.21
C GLY A 105 -16.37 -1.15 13.65
N LEU A 106 -16.85 0.03 14.06
CA LEU A 106 -16.23 1.32 13.72
C LEU A 106 -14.91 1.47 14.47
N ILE A 107 -13.85 1.81 13.74
CA ILE A 107 -12.52 2.07 14.28
C ILE A 107 -12.43 3.55 14.68
N GLU A 108 -12.03 3.83 15.91
CA GLU A 108 -11.74 5.18 16.38
C GLU A 108 -10.22 5.40 16.45
N TYR A 109 -9.74 6.48 15.81
CA TYR A 109 -8.35 6.90 15.82
C TYR A 109 -8.13 8.11 16.72
N SER A 110 -6.95 8.21 17.34
CA SER A 110 -6.60 9.30 18.28
C SER A 110 -6.66 10.71 17.67
N GLY A 111 -6.61 10.83 16.33
CA GLY A 111 -6.71 12.10 15.60
C GLY A 111 -8.13 12.59 15.32
N GLY A 112 -9.16 12.00 15.93
CA GLY A 112 -10.57 12.34 15.65
C GLY A 112 -11.05 11.89 14.27
N TYR A 113 -10.45 10.83 13.74
CA TYR A 113 -10.86 10.12 12.54
C TYR A 113 -11.50 8.79 12.91
N PHE A 114 -12.42 8.37 12.07
CA PHE A 114 -13.05 7.07 12.15
C PHE A 114 -12.78 6.27 10.89
N GLY A 115 -12.76 4.94 11.01
CA GLY A 115 -12.63 4.01 9.88
C GLY A 115 -13.72 2.95 9.94
N ARG A 116 -14.29 2.58 8.80
CA ARG A 116 -15.29 1.52 8.68
C ARG A 116 -14.85 0.51 7.64
N VAL A 117 -14.89 -0.77 7.98
CA VAL A 117 -14.34 -1.84 7.15
C VAL A 117 -15.46 -2.63 6.47
N ILE A 118 -15.34 -2.78 5.17
CA ILE A 118 -16.17 -3.63 4.32
C ILE A 118 -15.31 -4.81 3.86
N LYS A 119 -15.66 -6.04 4.18
CA LYS A 119 -15.08 -7.22 3.53
C LYS A 119 -15.75 -7.42 2.19
N VAL A 120 -14.95 -7.64 1.14
CA VAL A 120 -15.42 -7.81 -0.24
C VAL A 120 -15.14 -9.23 -0.70
N GLY A 121 -16.13 -9.86 -1.31
CA GLY A 121 -16.00 -11.17 -1.91
C GLY A 121 -15.12 -11.14 -3.16
N GLN A 122 -14.82 -12.32 -3.67
CA GLN A 122 -14.01 -12.49 -4.88
C GLN A 122 -14.90 -12.82 -6.08
N LYS A 123 -14.52 -12.31 -7.24
CA LYS A 123 -15.16 -12.59 -8.54
C LYS A 123 -14.09 -12.82 -9.59
N ASN A 124 -14.31 -13.73 -10.49
CA ASN A 124 -13.39 -13.95 -11.59
C ASN A 124 -13.70 -13.00 -12.75
N PHE A 125 -13.25 -11.76 -12.62
CA PHE A 125 -13.42 -10.71 -13.60
C PHE A 125 -12.90 -11.07 -15.00
N GLY A 126 -11.87 -11.92 -15.09
CA GLY A 126 -11.22 -12.26 -16.36
C GLY A 126 -12.02 -13.18 -17.27
N ILE A 127 -13.04 -13.90 -16.75
CA ILE A 127 -13.91 -14.77 -17.55
C ILE A 127 -15.18 -14.06 -18.02
N GLU A 128 -15.43 -12.84 -17.59
CA GLU A 128 -16.59 -12.07 -18.00
C GLU A 128 -16.39 -11.45 -19.38
N ASP A 129 -17.48 -11.20 -20.07
CA ASP A 129 -17.43 -10.45 -21.31
C ASP A 129 -17.06 -8.98 -21.08
N VAL A 130 -16.61 -8.30 -22.13
CA VAL A 130 -16.13 -6.91 -22.05
C VAL A 130 -17.23 -5.94 -21.60
N VAL A 131 -18.49 -6.23 -21.92
CA VAL A 131 -19.63 -5.38 -21.55
C VAL A 131 -19.83 -5.47 -20.03
N GLN A 132 -19.86 -6.68 -19.48
CA GLN A 132 -20.00 -6.90 -18.05
C GLN A 132 -18.80 -6.33 -17.28
N GLN A 133 -17.57 -6.53 -17.78
CA GLN A 133 -16.37 -5.92 -17.20
C GLN A 133 -16.50 -4.39 -17.11
N ASN A 134 -17.01 -3.73 -18.14
CA ASN A 134 -17.20 -2.27 -18.11
C ASN A 134 -18.28 -1.86 -17.11
N ILE A 135 -19.38 -2.58 -17.03
CA ILE A 135 -20.46 -2.35 -16.06
C ILE A 135 -19.91 -2.46 -14.62
N ASP A 136 -19.13 -3.48 -14.32
CA ASP A 136 -18.53 -3.69 -13.01
C ASP A 136 -17.56 -2.56 -12.65
N ILE A 137 -16.77 -2.11 -13.62
CA ILE A 137 -15.85 -0.97 -13.41
C ILE A 137 -16.64 0.32 -13.16
N ASP A 138 -17.77 0.52 -13.81
CA ASP A 138 -18.62 1.71 -13.61
C ASP A 138 -19.26 1.70 -12.22
N TYR A 139 -19.71 0.55 -11.72
CA TYR A 139 -20.18 0.42 -10.34
C TYR A 139 -19.07 0.71 -9.32
N LEU A 140 -17.86 0.18 -9.54
CA LEU A 140 -16.71 0.52 -8.67
C LEU A 140 -16.39 2.01 -8.72
N ALA A 141 -16.41 2.63 -9.90
CA ALA A 141 -16.22 4.06 -10.05
C ALA A 141 -17.30 4.86 -9.31
N ASN A 142 -18.58 4.45 -9.41
CA ASN A 142 -19.69 5.06 -8.70
C ASN A 142 -19.54 4.91 -7.18
N ALA A 143 -19.12 3.75 -6.69
CA ALA A 143 -18.83 3.55 -5.27
C ALA A 143 -17.77 4.54 -4.76
N LEU A 144 -16.69 4.78 -5.53
CA LEU A 144 -15.65 5.72 -5.16
C LEU A 144 -16.09 7.20 -5.30
N LYS A 145 -17.04 7.51 -6.18
CA LYS A 145 -17.66 8.86 -6.29
C LYS A 145 -18.54 9.21 -5.11
N MET A 146 -18.97 8.23 -4.30
CA MET A 146 -19.75 8.48 -3.08
C MET A 146 -18.93 9.06 -1.94
N LEU A 147 -17.60 8.96 -2.02
CA LEU A 147 -16.70 9.59 -1.06
C LEU A 147 -16.78 11.12 -1.22
N ASP A 148 -16.97 11.83 -0.13
CA ASP A 148 -16.88 13.28 -0.14
C ASP A 148 -15.43 13.78 -0.05
N GLY A 149 -15.20 15.09 -0.21
CA GLY A 149 -13.87 15.69 -0.18
C GLY A 149 -13.15 15.59 1.18
N THR A 150 -13.85 15.18 2.25
CA THR A 150 -13.32 15.01 3.62
C THR A 150 -13.02 13.53 3.94
N GLN A 151 -13.49 12.63 3.09
CA GLN A 151 -13.36 11.18 3.23
C GLN A 151 -12.26 10.64 2.31
N CYS A 152 -11.75 9.47 2.62
CA CYS A 152 -10.88 8.69 1.75
C CYS A 152 -11.15 7.20 1.95
N ALA A 153 -10.68 6.38 1.04
CA ALA A 153 -10.83 4.94 1.13
C ALA A 153 -9.53 4.21 0.79
N ASP A 154 -9.34 3.07 1.44
CA ASP A 154 -8.29 2.11 1.10
C ASP A 154 -8.93 0.85 0.52
N ILE A 155 -8.51 0.45 -0.67
CA ILE A 155 -8.80 -0.87 -1.23
C ILE A 155 -7.61 -1.75 -0.88
N ILE A 156 -7.85 -2.75 -0.03
CA ILE A 156 -6.82 -3.54 0.61
C ILE A 156 -6.95 -5.00 0.23
N LYS A 157 -5.84 -5.61 -0.19
CA LYS A 157 -5.67 -7.06 -0.27
C LYS A 157 -4.72 -7.48 0.83
N ILE A 158 -5.09 -8.49 1.61
CA ILE A 158 -4.24 -9.10 2.64
C ILE A 158 -4.16 -10.60 2.38
N ASP A 159 -2.95 -11.10 2.20
CA ASP A 159 -2.73 -12.55 2.15
C ASP A 159 -2.60 -13.10 3.56
N ARG A 160 -3.38 -14.12 3.87
CA ARG A 160 -3.29 -14.88 5.10
C ARG A 160 -2.62 -16.22 4.81
N PRO A 161 -1.67 -16.67 5.63
CA PRO A 161 -1.17 -18.04 5.51
C PRO A 161 -2.32 -19.01 5.80
N VAL A 162 -2.48 -20.03 4.96
CA VAL A 162 -3.43 -21.10 5.22
C VAL A 162 -2.84 -21.98 6.31
N ASN A 163 -3.52 -22.06 7.45
CA ASN A 163 -3.17 -22.98 8.53
C ASN A 163 -4.00 -24.25 8.38
N LEU A 164 -3.33 -25.34 8.05
CA LEU A 164 -3.94 -26.67 7.91
C LEU A 164 -3.75 -27.55 9.15
N ASP A 165 -3.25 -27.00 10.27
CA ASP A 165 -2.94 -27.79 11.48
C ASP A 165 -4.18 -28.49 12.05
N ASN A 166 -5.34 -27.81 12.04
CA ASN A 166 -6.58 -28.44 12.52
C ASN A 166 -6.98 -29.63 11.64
N PHE A 167 -6.80 -29.49 10.32
CA PHE A 167 -7.09 -30.57 9.39
C PHE A 167 -6.09 -31.73 9.56
N ALA A 168 -4.82 -31.41 9.80
CA ALA A 168 -3.81 -32.40 10.16
C ALA A 168 -4.18 -33.14 11.46
N GLN A 169 -4.59 -32.42 12.51
CA GLN A 169 -5.03 -33.02 13.77
C GLN A 169 -6.24 -33.96 13.60
N ASP A 170 -7.24 -33.57 12.80
CA ASP A 170 -8.37 -34.43 12.47
C ASP A 170 -7.91 -35.73 11.77
N LEU A 171 -6.97 -35.63 10.82
CA LEU A 171 -6.40 -36.80 10.15
C LEU A 171 -5.57 -37.68 11.11
N PHE A 172 -4.83 -37.09 12.05
CA PHE A 172 -4.13 -37.84 13.08
C PHE A 172 -5.13 -38.59 14.03
N GLY A 173 -6.25 -37.93 14.39
CA GLY A 173 -7.32 -38.55 15.14
C GLY A 173 -7.89 -39.79 14.41
N ARG A 174 -8.24 -39.62 13.14
CA ARG A 174 -8.71 -40.74 12.29
C ARG A 174 -7.67 -41.84 12.13
N LEU A 175 -6.39 -41.51 12.05
CA LEU A 175 -5.30 -42.47 11.98
C LEU A 175 -5.20 -43.29 13.29
N ALA A 176 -5.44 -42.67 14.45
CA ALA A 176 -5.47 -43.34 15.72
C ALA A 176 -6.68 -44.28 15.82
N GLU A 177 -7.87 -43.82 15.41
CA GLU A 177 -9.10 -44.64 15.38
C GLU A 177 -8.98 -45.87 14.45
N MET A 178 -8.22 -45.76 13.34
CA MET A 178 -7.97 -46.88 12.43
C MET A 178 -7.23 -48.06 13.11
N LYS A 179 -6.44 -47.81 14.16
CA LYS A 179 -5.77 -48.88 14.92
C LYS A 179 -6.75 -49.75 15.74
N GLU A 180 -7.89 -49.18 16.07
CA GLU A 180 -8.94 -49.84 16.88
C GLU A 180 -10.12 -50.31 16.01
N SER A 181 -10.07 -50.10 14.68
CA SER A 181 -11.19 -50.46 13.79
C SER A 181 -11.32 -51.96 13.60
N VAL A 182 -12.58 -52.41 13.45
CA VAL A 182 -12.97 -53.80 13.22
C VAL A 182 -12.76 -54.24 11.77
N ASP A 183 -12.24 -53.33 10.89
CA ASP A 183 -11.97 -53.63 9.49
C ASP A 183 -10.92 -54.72 9.29
N GLY A 184 -11.04 -55.49 8.23
CA GLY A 184 -10.03 -56.50 7.84
C GLY A 184 -8.65 -55.87 7.66
N GLU A 185 -7.58 -56.63 7.93
CA GLU A 185 -6.20 -56.14 8.01
C GLU A 185 -5.77 -55.44 6.72
N GLU A 186 -6.09 -55.97 5.54
CA GLU A 186 -5.76 -55.40 4.22
C GLU A 186 -6.44 -54.04 4.00
N VAL A 187 -7.73 -53.91 4.37
CA VAL A 187 -8.48 -52.65 4.24
C VAL A 187 -7.92 -51.58 5.19
N ARG A 188 -7.51 -51.98 6.39
CA ARG A 188 -6.91 -51.11 7.40
C ARG A 188 -5.54 -50.58 6.94
N GLU A 189 -4.72 -51.45 6.33
CA GLU A 189 -3.43 -51.05 5.78
C GLU A 189 -3.58 -49.99 4.65
N ILE A 190 -4.50 -50.23 3.71
CA ILE A 190 -4.76 -49.31 2.62
C ILE A 190 -5.25 -47.95 3.16
N LYS A 191 -6.22 -47.93 4.06
CA LYS A 191 -6.75 -46.72 4.67
C LYS A 191 -5.66 -45.97 5.45
N THR A 192 -4.80 -46.67 6.18
CA THR A 192 -3.66 -46.10 6.91
C THR A 192 -2.65 -45.48 5.99
N ALA A 193 -2.32 -46.11 4.86
CA ALA A 193 -1.39 -45.59 3.86
C ALA A 193 -1.93 -44.29 3.23
N ILE A 194 -3.23 -44.27 2.89
CA ILE A 194 -3.88 -43.06 2.35
C ILE A 194 -3.86 -41.90 3.36
N LEU A 195 -4.16 -42.17 4.64
CA LEU A 195 -4.13 -41.13 5.68
C LEU A 195 -2.73 -40.59 5.89
N ARG A 196 -1.70 -41.44 5.92
CA ARG A 196 -0.29 -41.02 6.03
C ARG A 196 0.13 -40.17 4.86
N GLU A 197 -0.22 -40.56 3.63
CA GLU A 197 0.06 -39.74 2.44
C GLU A 197 -0.59 -38.35 2.51
N ARG A 198 -1.85 -38.29 2.98
CA ARG A 198 -2.56 -37.01 3.17
C ARG A 198 -1.88 -36.13 4.22
N ILE A 199 -1.46 -36.70 5.35
CA ILE A 199 -0.74 -36.02 6.42
C ILE A 199 0.59 -35.45 5.88
N ASP A 200 1.39 -36.27 5.18
CA ASP A 200 2.66 -35.84 4.56
C ASP A 200 2.44 -34.71 3.55
N ARG A 201 1.37 -34.79 2.76
CA ARG A 201 1.00 -33.75 1.81
C ARG A 201 0.65 -32.43 2.52
N ILE A 202 -0.10 -32.47 3.63
CA ILE A 202 -0.45 -31.32 4.45
C ILE A 202 0.79 -30.72 5.09
N ASP A 203 1.68 -31.53 5.64
CA ASP A 203 2.94 -31.08 6.23
C ASP A 203 3.81 -30.36 5.20
N LYS A 204 3.91 -30.90 3.99
CA LYS A 204 4.59 -30.22 2.87
C LYS A 204 3.92 -28.90 2.49
N MET A 205 2.58 -28.84 2.52
CA MET A 205 1.85 -27.57 2.22
C MET A 205 2.08 -26.53 3.32
N ASN A 206 2.11 -26.93 4.60
CA ASN A 206 2.34 -26.02 5.71
C ASN A 206 3.79 -25.51 5.79
N ASN A 207 4.76 -26.41 5.58
CA ASN A 207 6.16 -26.12 5.86
C ASN A 207 6.98 -25.74 4.62
N ILE A 208 6.72 -26.36 3.45
CA ILE A 208 7.54 -26.19 2.25
C ILE A 208 6.87 -25.27 1.24
N ARG A 209 5.57 -25.39 1.03
CA ARG A 209 4.79 -24.63 0.05
C ARG A 209 3.69 -23.84 0.75
N LYS A 210 4.07 -22.85 1.56
CA LYS A 210 3.10 -21.97 2.22
C LYS A 210 2.09 -21.46 1.21
N GLN A 211 0.84 -21.83 1.40
CA GLN A 211 -0.27 -21.33 0.62
C GLN A 211 -0.87 -20.11 1.31
N TYR A 212 -1.36 -19.18 0.52
CA TYR A 212 -1.96 -17.96 1.02
C TYR A 212 -3.39 -17.84 0.51
N LEU A 213 -4.28 -17.44 1.38
CA LEU A 213 -5.64 -17.04 1.05
C LEU A 213 -5.69 -15.51 1.02
N SER A 214 -6.11 -14.95 -0.11
CA SER A 214 -6.26 -13.51 -0.24
C SER A 214 -7.65 -13.08 0.22
N ASP A 215 -7.70 -12.16 1.17
CA ASP A 215 -8.92 -11.46 1.56
C ASP A 215 -8.87 -10.02 1.03
N TYR A 216 -10.03 -9.50 0.63
CA TYR A 216 -10.17 -8.15 0.09
C TYR A 216 -11.07 -7.32 0.99
N TYR A 217 -10.65 -6.08 1.22
CA TYR A 217 -11.35 -5.13 2.07
C TYR A 217 -11.40 -3.75 1.43
N ILE A 218 -12.44 -2.99 1.75
CA ILE A 218 -12.50 -1.56 1.52
C ILE A 218 -12.66 -0.92 2.88
N VAL A 219 -11.76 0.00 3.23
CA VAL A 219 -11.84 0.78 4.46
C VAL A 219 -12.16 2.21 4.09
N VAL A 220 -13.27 2.72 4.56
CA VAL A 220 -13.65 4.13 4.37
C VAL A 220 -13.30 4.90 5.63
N TYR A 221 -12.66 6.06 5.46
CA TYR A 221 -12.25 6.93 6.56
C TYR A 221 -12.97 8.28 6.48
N GLY A 222 -13.34 8.82 7.65
CA GLY A 222 -14.00 10.11 7.76
C GLY A 222 -13.86 10.71 9.15
N ARG A 223 -14.27 11.96 9.32
CA ARG A 223 -14.27 12.66 10.62
C ARG A 223 -15.61 12.60 11.35
N ASN A 224 -16.70 12.51 10.61
CA ASN A 224 -18.04 12.40 11.15
C ASN A 224 -18.47 10.94 11.11
N GLU A 225 -18.87 10.40 12.26
CA GLU A 225 -19.28 9.01 12.41
C GLU A 225 -20.53 8.67 11.59
N LEU A 226 -21.55 9.53 11.65
CA LEU A 226 -22.83 9.30 10.99
C LEU A 226 -22.69 9.35 9.46
N ASP A 227 -21.98 10.36 8.95
CA ASP A 227 -21.72 10.50 7.51
C ASP A 227 -20.88 9.35 6.99
N LEU A 228 -19.88 8.89 7.77
CA LEU A 228 -19.06 7.75 7.45
C LEU A 228 -19.85 6.45 7.34
N GLU A 229 -20.75 6.19 8.30
CA GLU A 229 -21.58 4.99 8.29
C GLU A 229 -22.50 4.98 7.06
N ASN A 230 -23.16 6.10 6.75
CA ASN A 230 -24.02 6.26 5.58
C ASN A 230 -23.22 6.07 4.27
N THR A 231 -22.06 6.72 4.14
CA THR A 231 -21.20 6.56 2.96
C THR A 231 -20.75 5.13 2.81
N THR A 232 -20.36 4.47 3.92
CA THR A 232 -19.90 3.08 3.87
C THR A 232 -20.99 2.11 3.41
N ILE A 233 -22.22 2.30 3.87
CA ILE A 233 -23.37 1.51 3.44
C ILE A 233 -23.62 1.71 1.94
N ASN A 234 -23.58 2.95 1.46
CA ASN A 234 -23.75 3.27 0.05
C ASN A 234 -22.67 2.65 -0.82
N VAL A 235 -21.39 2.77 -0.40
CA VAL A 235 -20.25 2.12 -1.08
C VAL A 235 -20.44 0.60 -1.13
N ALA A 236 -20.81 -0.03 -0.03
CA ALA A 236 -21.07 -1.47 0.02
C ALA A 236 -22.22 -1.86 -0.93
N SER A 237 -23.28 -1.06 -1.01
CA SER A 237 -24.41 -1.29 -1.92
C SER A 237 -24.00 -1.21 -3.38
N GLU A 238 -23.18 -0.23 -3.77
CA GLU A 238 -22.67 -0.13 -5.15
C GLU A 238 -21.75 -1.30 -5.51
N ILE A 239 -20.88 -1.70 -4.60
CA ILE A 239 -20.01 -2.87 -4.82
C ILE A 239 -20.82 -4.18 -4.96
N ASN A 240 -21.93 -4.32 -4.22
CA ASN A 240 -22.82 -5.48 -4.37
C ASN A 240 -23.44 -5.58 -5.77
N LYS A 241 -23.68 -4.44 -6.44
CA LYS A 241 -24.20 -4.43 -7.83
C LYS A 241 -23.20 -5.04 -8.83
N CYS A 242 -21.89 -5.04 -8.51
CA CYS A 242 -20.89 -5.78 -9.30
C CYS A 242 -21.00 -7.31 -9.13
N GLY A 243 -21.95 -7.83 -8.35
CA GLY A 243 -22.03 -9.25 -8.00
C GLY A 243 -20.98 -9.69 -6.96
N LEU A 244 -20.31 -8.74 -6.30
CA LEU A 244 -19.40 -8.99 -5.21
C LEU A 244 -20.17 -8.96 -3.88
N ASN A 245 -20.11 -10.06 -3.12
CA ASN A 245 -20.72 -10.09 -1.80
C ASN A 245 -19.94 -9.18 -0.86
N THR A 246 -20.59 -8.18 -0.28
CA THR A 246 -19.99 -7.31 0.74
C THR A 246 -20.53 -7.63 2.12
N LYS A 247 -19.67 -7.45 3.14
CA LYS A 247 -20.03 -7.58 4.54
C LYS A 247 -19.39 -6.47 5.35
N LEU A 248 -20.18 -5.70 6.05
CA LEU A 248 -19.71 -4.78 7.08
C LEU A 248 -19.19 -5.58 8.28
N LEU A 249 -17.93 -5.36 8.68
CA LEU A 249 -17.34 -6.12 9.77
C LEU A 249 -17.88 -5.67 11.12
N GLY A 250 -18.21 -6.64 11.99
CA GLY A 250 -18.49 -6.39 13.41
C GLY A 250 -17.20 -6.18 14.21
N ARG A 251 -17.34 -5.90 15.53
CA ARG A 251 -16.20 -5.55 16.41
C ARG A 251 -15.06 -6.57 16.37
N LYS A 252 -15.34 -7.85 16.60
CA LYS A 252 -14.31 -8.91 16.59
C LYS A 252 -13.72 -9.17 15.21
N GLU A 253 -14.50 -9.10 14.16
CA GLU A 253 -14.02 -9.25 12.79
C GLU A 253 -13.11 -8.09 12.37
N THR A 254 -13.44 -6.86 12.76
CA THR A 254 -12.59 -5.67 12.55
C THR A 254 -11.28 -5.81 13.31
N ALA A 255 -11.29 -6.36 14.52
CA ALA A 255 -10.08 -6.63 15.28
C ALA A 255 -9.17 -7.66 14.58
N ILE A 256 -9.73 -8.74 14.02
CA ILE A 256 -8.99 -9.71 13.21
C ILE A 256 -8.36 -9.04 11.98
N PHE A 257 -9.14 -8.24 11.24
CA PHE A 257 -8.63 -7.48 10.09
C PHE A 257 -7.45 -6.59 10.47
N LEU A 258 -7.56 -5.81 11.56
CA LEU A 258 -6.48 -4.96 12.05
C LEU A 258 -5.26 -5.78 12.50
N LYS A 259 -5.48 -6.90 13.20
CA LYS A 259 -4.39 -7.78 13.61
C LYS A 259 -3.60 -8.30 12.41
N TYR A 260 -4.28 -8.76 11.34
CA TYR A 260 -3.61 -9.14 10.09
C TYR A 260 -2.92 -7.98 9.37
N SER A 261 -3.41 -6.76 9.57
CA SER A 261 -2.75 -5.58 9.02
C SER A 261 -1.42 -5.27 9.69
N PHE A 262 -1.24 -5.67 10.96
CA PHE A 262 -0.05 -5.38 11.74
C PHE A 262 0.84 -6.60 11.95
N SER A 263 0.29 -7.77 12.23
CA SER A 263 1.04 -8.97 12.61
C SER A 263 0.62 -10.18 11.77
N ARG A 264 1.54 -11.12 11.58
CA ARG A 264 1.29 -12.39 10.85
C ARG A 264 1.27 -13.61 11.75
N ASN A 265 1.91 -13.51 12.92
CA ASN A 265 2.12 -14.64 13.82
C ASN A 265 1.12 -14.58 14.98
N PHE A 266 -0.11 -15.01 14.75
CA PHE A 266 -1.13 -15.13 15.78
C PHE A 266 -2.17 -16.21 15.39
N ASP A 267 -2.92 -16.72 16.37
CA ASP A 267 -4.04 -17.62 16.16
C ASP A 267 -5.35 -16.83 16.22
N GLU A 268 -6.14 -16.87 15.13
CA GLU A 268 -7.45 -16.21 15.09
C GLU A 268 -8.42 -16.73 16.16
N ARG A 269 -8.24 -17.95 16.65
CA ARG A 269 -9.13 -18.56 17.66
C ARG A 269 -9.04 -17.85 19.00
N GLU A 270 -7.89 -17.26 19.31
CA GLU A 270 -7.69 -16.51 20.56
C GLU A 270 -8.75 -15.42 20.75
N ILE A 271 -9.26 -14.83 19.67
CA ILE A 271 -10.25 -13.75 19.75
C ILE A 271 -11.56 -14.15 20.43
N LYS A 272 -11.89 -15.46 20.44
CA LYS A 272 -13.11 -15.96 21.10
C LYS A 272 -13.02 -15.83 22.62
N GLU A 273 -11.81 -15.95 23.17
CA GLU A 273 -11.52 -15.92 24.59
C GLU A 273 -11.18 -14.52 25.11
N ILE A 274 -10.96 -13.56 24.19
CA ILE A 274 -10.58 -12.20 24.55
C ILE A 274 -11.80 -11.39 24.95
N GLU A 275 -11.73 -10.81 26.14
CA GLU A 275 -12.71 -9.84 26.64
C GLU A 275 -12.63 -8.54 25.81
N ASP A 276 -13.77 -7.88 25.65
CA ASP A 276 -13.92 -6.66 24.81
C ASP A 276 -13.00 -5.51 25.25
N ASN A 277 -12.71 -5.40 26.55
CA ASN A 277 -11.79 -4.39 27.10
C ASN A 277 -10.30 -4.64 26.76
N ARG A 278 -9.94 -5.88 26.40
CA ARG A 278 -8.57 -6.26 26.02
C ARG A 278 -8.36 -6.36 24.50
N LEU A 279 -9.42 -6.14 23.73
CA LEU A 279 -9.38 -6.33 22.28
C LEU A 279 -8.35 -5.43 21.58
N ILE A 280 -8.24 -4.17 21.98
CA ILE A 280 -7.26 -3.22 21.44
C ILE A 280 -5.83 -3.65 21.76
N ALA A 281 -5.57 -4.10 22.98
CA ALA A 281 -4.26 -4.61 23.36
C ALA A 281 -3.87 -5.85 22.53
N TRP A 282 -4.83 -6.75 22.28
CA TRP A 282 -4.58 -7.91 21.42
C TRP A 282 -4.29 -7.54 19.97
N VAL A 283 -4.97 -6.53 19.41
CA VAL A 283 -4.77 -6.07 18.03
C VAL A 283 -3.36 -5.50 17.85
N LYS A 284 -2.85 -4.74 18.81
CA LYS A 284 -1.55 -4.07 18.72
C LYS A 284 -0.40 -5.08 18.67
N PRO A 285 0.65 -4.83 17.86
CA PRO A 285 1.85 -5.64 17.88
C PRO A 285 2.64 -5.41 19.18
N LYS A 286 3.35 -6.43 19.66
CA LYS A 286 4.19 -6.36 20.86
C LYS A 286 5.48 -5.58 20.61
N LYS A 287 6.04 -5.71 19.39
CA LYS A 287 7.28 -5.05 18.98
C LYS A 287 7.25 -4.64 17.53
N VAL A 288 7.66 -3.40 17.25
CA VAL A 288 7.91 -2.89 15.91
C VAL A 288 9.34 -2.38 15.85
N GLU A 289 10.11 -2.80 14.85
CA GLU A 289 11.51 -2.39 14.65
C GLU A 289 11.74 -1.94 13.22
N PHE A 290 12.17 -0.69 13.02
CA PHE A 290 12.48 -0.13 11.71
C PHE A 290 13.95 -0.33 11.38
N LYS A 291 14.22 -0.83 10.17
CA LYS A 291 15.55 -0.95 9.58
C LYS A 291 15.67 -0.01 8.38
N ALA A 292 16.85 0.10 7.80
CA ALA A 292 17.08 1.03 6.69
C ALA A 292 16.14 0.80 5.49
N ASN A 293 15.86 -0.45 5.13
CA ASN A 293 15.07 -0.82 3.94
C ASN A 293 13.94 -1.82 4.22
N SER A 294 13.61 -2.02 5.48
CA SER A 294 12.59 -2.96 5.93
C SER A 294 12.13 -2.62 7.34
N TYR A 295 11.08 -3.26 7.80
CA TYR A 295 10.67 -3.24 9.20
C TYR A 295 10.37 -4.65 9.69
N MET A 296 10.37 -4.84 10.98
CA MET A 296 9.97 -6.10 11.63
C MET A 296 8.81 -5.83 12.58
N VAL A 297 7.79 -6.67 12.52
CA VAL A 297 6.67 -6.68 13.46
C VAL A 297 6.50 -8.08 14.00
N ASP A 298 6.60 -8.21 15.33
CA ASP A 298 6.45 -9.49 16.04
C ASP A 298 7.28 -10.63 15.41
N GLY A 299 8.52 -10.32 14.98
CA GLY A 299 9.43 -11.28 14.38
C GLY A 299 9.26 -11.49 12.86
N THR A 300 8.22 -10.92 12.25
CA THR A 300 8.04 -11.00 10.80
C THR A 300 8.67 -9.78 10.11
N GLN A 301 9.58 -10.02 9.18
CA GLN A 301 10.20 -8.97 8.40
C GLN A 301 9.35 -8.62 7.17
N ALA A 302 9.29 -7.32 6.83
CA ALA A 302 8.60 -6.85 5.64
C ALA A 302 9.37 -5.71 4.96
N ALA A 303 9.26 -5.66 3.63
CA ALA A 303 9.71 -4.55 2.80
C ALA A 303 8.51 -3.82 2.20
N VAL A 304 8.58 -2.49 2.09
CA VAL A 304 7.50 -1.66 1.57
C VAL A 304 7.92 -1.00 0.28
N PHE A 305 7.05 -1.08 -0.72
CA PHE A 305 7.20 -0.41 -2.01
C PHE A 305 6.04 0.55 -2.21
N ALA A 306 6.33 1.78 -2.57
CA ALA A 306 5.33 2.71 -3.08
C ALA A 306 5.46 2.79 -4.60
N ILE A 307 4.34 2.85 -5.30
CA ILE A 307 4.35 3.06 -6.75
C ILE A 307 4.47 4.55 -7.03
N ALA A 308 5.62 4.96 -7.55
CA ALA A 308 5.95 6.35 -7.81
C ALA A 308 5.42 6.84 -9.18
N ASP A 309 5.31 5.95 -10.16
CA ASP A 309 4.85 6.31 -11.52
C ASP A 309 3.92 5.23 -12.07
N TYR A 310 2.83 5.67 -12.69
CA TYR A 310 1.79 4.83 -13.27
C TYR A 310 1.84 4.92 -14.80
N PRO A 311 1.43 3.87 -15.53
CA PRO A 311 1.31 3.96 -16.97
C PRO A 311 0.23 4.98 -17.36
N LEU A 312 0.47 5.76 -18.42
CA LEU A 312 -0.48 6.78 -18.89
C LEU A 312 -1.82 6.18 -19.33
N ARG A 313 -1.76 5.01 -19.96
CA ARG A 313 -2.92 4.28 -20.45
C ARG A 313 -2.94 2.91 -19.80
N VAL A 314 -4.09 2.54 -19.23
CA VAL A 314 -4.27 1.28 -18.53
C VAL A 314 -5.35 0.44 -19.21
N ARG A 315 -5.18 -0.87 -19.13
CA ARG A 315 -6.20 -1.85 -19.55
C ARG A 315 -7.15 -2.12 -18.38
N ASN A 316 -8.26 -2.78 -18.65
CA ASN A 316 -9.09 -3.34 -17.59
C ASN A 316 -8.23 -4.27 -16.71
N ALA A 317 -8.50 -4.28 -15.40
CA ALA A 317 -7.73 -5.03 -14.40
C ALA A 317 -6.22 -4.71 -14.38
N TRP A 318 -5.83 -3.48 -14.67
CA TRP A 318 -4.42 -3.04 -14.72
C TRP A 318 -3.61 -3.32 -13.44
N GLY A 319 -4.26 -3.40 -12.29
CA GLY A 319 -3.64 -3.71 -11.00
C GLY A 319 -3.50 -5.21 -10.71
N ALA A 320 -4.07 -6.10 -11.55
CA ALA A 320 -4.14 -7.53 -11.24
C ALA A 320 -2.78 -8.16 -10.96
N ASP A 321 -1.73 -7.82 -11.73
CA ASP A 321 -0.39 -8.39 -11.54
C ASP A 321 0.18 -8.05 -10.16
N VAL A 322 -0.13 -6.87 -9.63
CA VAL A 322 0.31 -6.42 -8.30
C VAL A 322 -0.54 -7.05 -7.20
N PHE A 323 -1.87 -7.04 -7.37
CA PHE A 323 -2.79 -7.63 -6.40
C PHE A 323 -2.66 -9.16 -6.31
N ASN A 324 -2.13 -9.84 -7.34
CA ASN A 324 -1.90 -11.28 -7.34
C ASN A 324 -0.54 -11.71 -6.78
N ILE A 325 0.33 -10.78 -6.35
CA ILE A 325 1.59 -11.14 -5.71
C ILE A 325 1.30 -11.87 -4.39
N PRO A 326 1.80 -13.11 -4.19
CA PRO A 326 1.54 -13.86 -2.96
C PRO A 326 2.33 -13.29 -1.77
N ASN A 327 1.87 -13.58 -0.56
CA ASN A 327 2.48 -13.15 0.70
C ASN A 327 2.67 -11.64 0.80
N THR A 328 1.67 -10.88 0.33
CA THR A 328 1.72 -9.41 0.37
C THR A 328 0.48 -8.82 1.05
N LYS A 329 0.63 -7.60 1.52
CA LYS A 329 -0.46 -6.66 1.75
C LYS A 329 -0.35 -5.58 0.68
N VAL A 330 -1.39 -5.41 -0.12
CA VAL A 330 -1.46 -4.37 -1.16
C VAL A 330 -2.53 -3.38 -0.76
N VAL A 331 -2.20 -2.10 -0.76
CA VAL A 331 -3.13 -1.04 -0.40
C VAL A 331 -3.18 -0.01 -1.52
N LEU A 332 -4.35 0.19 -2.08
CA LEU A 332 -4.64 1.30 -2.98
C LEU A 332 -5.41 2.36 -2.19
N HIS A 333 -4.70 3.38 -1.75
CA HIS A 333 -5.29 4.56 -1.10
C HIS A 333 -5.93 5.45 -2.15
N VAL A 334 -7.19 5.83 -1.94
CA VAL A 334 -7.98 6.66 -2.84
C VAL A 334 -8.54 7.84 -2.08
N LYS A 335 -8.27 9.05 -2.58
CA LYS A 335 -8.77 10.30 -2.00
C LYS A 335 -9.40 11.17 -3.07
N PRO A 336 -10.66 11.58 -2.93
CA PRO A 336 -11.30 12.53 -3.83
C PRO A 336 -10.58 13.89 -3.81
N VAL A 337 -10.43 14.47 -4.98
CA VAL A 337 -9.92 15.84 -5.12
C VAL A 337 -11.10 16.77 -5.32
N ASP A 338 -11.14 17.84 -4.55
CA ASP A 338 -12.14 18.89 -4.73
C ASP A 338 -12.19 19.39 -6.18
N LYS A 339 -13.40 19.49 -6.75
CA LYS A 339 -13.59 19.78 -8.19
C LYS A 339 -12.88 21.07 -8.63
N PHE A 340 -12.96 22.14 -7.84
CA PHE A 340 -12.31 23.40 -8.17
C PHE A 340 -10.78 23.28 -8.12
N LYS A 341 -10.25 22.55 -7.14
CA LYS A 341 -8.81 22.26 -7.05
C LYS A 341 -8.36 21.36 -8.19
N ALA A 342 -9.19 20.40 -8.60
CA ALA A 342 -8.91 19.51 -9.73
C ALA A 342 -8.79 20.32 -11.02
N ILE A 343 -9.78 21.15 -11.35
CA ILE A 343 -9.80 22.01 -12.52
C ILE A 343 -8.56 22.92 -12.52
N LYS A 344 -8.30 23.63 -11.41
CA LYS A 344 -7.13 24.53 -11.30
C LYS A 344 -5.78 23.80 -11.49
N ARG A 345 -5.68 22.54 -11.02
CA ARG A 345 -4.46 21.73 -11.24
C ARG A 345 -4.29 21.34 -12.70
N ILE A 346 -5.39 20.98 -13.37
CA ILE A 346 -5.38 20.57 -14.78
C ILE A 346 -5.08 21.77 -15.66
N ASP A 347 -5.71 22.92 -15.46
CA ASP A 347 -5.42 24.17 -16.19
C ASP A 347 -3.94 24.55 -16.09
N LYS A 348 -3.38 24.48 -14.87
CA LYS A 348 -1.96 24.73 -14.68
C LYS A 348 -1.08 23.72 -15.44
N CYS A 349 -1.46 22.44 -15.45
CA CYS A 349 -0.74 21.39 -16.18
C CYS A 349 -0.79 21.65 -17.71
N ILE A 350 -1.95 22.05 -18.24
CA ILE A 350 -2.12 22.41 -19.65
C ILE A 350 -1.17 23.56 -20.02
N GLY A 351 -1.15 24.65 -19.26
CA GLY A 351 -0.25 25.79 -19.51
C GLY A 351 1.24 25.43 -19.43
N GLU A 352 1.63 24.53 -18.51
CA GLU A 352 3.00 24.01 -18.45
C GLU A 352 3.36 23.15 -19.68
N MET A 353 2.41 22.34 -20.18
CA MET A 353 2.62 21.52 -21.38
C MET A 353 2.72 22.38 -22.64
N GLU A 354 1.90 23.44 -22.77
CA GLU A 354 2.00 24.42 -23.85
C GLU A 354 3.37 25.12 -23.87
N THR A 355 3.82 25.60 -22.70
CA THR A 355 5.13 26.20 -22.55
C THR A 355 6.25 25.23 -22.94
N LYS A 356 6.12 23.98 -22.52
CA LYS A 356 7.09 22.95 -22.83
C LYS A 356 7.10 22.53 -24.30
N GLN A 357 5.94 22.51 -24.95
CA GLN A 357 5.81 22.27 -26.40
C GLN A 357 6.53 23.35 -27.20
N ILE A 358 6.35 24.65 -26.83
CA ILE A 358 6.96 25.79 -27.49
C ILE A 358 8.48 25.80 -27.30
N LEU A 359 8.97 25.45 -26.10
CA LEU A 359 10.38 25.50 -25.74
C LEU A 359 11.17 24.22 -26.10
N SER A 360 10.51 23.19 -26.60
CA SER A 360 11.18 21.93 -26.94
C SER A 360 11.96 22.02 -28.24
N GLU A 361 13.25 21.81 -28.18
CA GLU A 361 14.11 21.66 -29.36
C GLU A 361 13.97 20.33 -30.09
N LYS A 362 13.45 19.28 -29.38
CA LYS A 362 13.28 17.94 -29.91
C LYS A 362 11.84 17.66 -30.26
N ALA A 363 11.57 17.24 -31.48
CA ALA A 363 10.24 16.82 -31.93
C ALA A 363 9.57 15.75 -31.04
N SER A 364 10.34 14.81 -30.50
CA SER A 364 9.81 13.76 -29.58
C SER A 364 9.30 14.33 -28.26
N GLU A 365 9.94 15.37 -27.73
CA GLU A 365 9.52 16.05 -26.50
C GLU A 365 8.29 16.92 -26.74
N ALA A 366 8.24 17.63 -27.89
CA ALA A 366 7.09 18.42 -28.32
C ALA A 366 5.84 17.55 -28.53
N ASN A 367 5.96 16.43 -29.25
CA ASN A 367 4.86 15.47 -29.46
C ASN A 367 4.37 14.84 -28.17
N SER A 368 5.30 14.54 -27.24
CA SER A 368 4.92 14.03 -25.91
C SER A 368 4.15 15.07 -25.10
N ALA A 369 4.55 16.36 -25.16
CA ALA A 369 3.86 17.43 -24.48
C ALA A 369 2.45 17.66 -25.09
N GLU A 370 2.32 17.58 -26.40
CA GLU A 370 1.02 17.68 -27.09
C GLU A 370 0.07 16.56 -26.72
N THR A 371 0.50 15.30 -26.77
CA THR A 371 -0.32 14.15 -26.34
C THR A 371 -0.77 14.29 -24.87
N HIS A 372 0.11 14.82 -24.00
CA HIS A 372 -0.27 15.09 -22.63
C HIS A 372 -1.30 16.21 -22.51
N ARG A 373 -1.15 17.30 -23.28
CA ARG A 373 -2.10 18.40 -23.32
C ARG A 373 -3.49 17.95 -23.77
N GLU A 374 -3.57 17.18 -24.86
CA GLU A 374 -4.84 16.60 -25.35
C GLU A 374 -5.50 15.74 -24.28
N THR A 375 -4.72 14.92 -23.58
CA THR A 375 -5.22 14.08 -22.48
C THR A 375 -5.77 14.92 -21.33
N MET A 376 -5.10 16.04 -21.00
CA MET A 376 -5.56 16.93 -19.92
C MET A 376 -6.82 17.70 -20.33
N ASN A 377 -6.95 18.12 -21.60
CA ASN A 377 -8.15 18.76 -22.11
C ASN A 377 -9.35 17.79 -22.07
N ALA A 378 -9.19 16.53 -22.51
CA ALA A 378 -10.25 15.52 -22.43
C ALA A 378 -10.67 15.27 -20.97
N LEU A 379 -9.72 15.25 -20.02
CA LEU A 379 -10.02 15.10 -18.61
C LEU A 379 -10.77 16.33 -18.06
N LEU A 380 -10.40 17.54 -18.49
CA LEU A 380 -11.08 18.78 -18.11
C LEU A 380 -12.54 18.79 -18.59
N ASP A 381 -12.77 18.38 -19.83
CA ASP A 381 -14.11 18.25 -20.39
C ASP A 381 -14.96 17.25 -19.59
N SER A 382 -14.44 16.07 -19.27
CA SER A 382 -15.14 15.08 -18.46
C SER A 382 -15.49 15.61 -17.06
N LEU A 383 -14.59 16.34 -16.42
CA LEU A 383 -14.85 16.96 -15.11
C LEU A 383 -15.92 18.04 -15.16
N GLN A 384 -15.99 18.81 -16.28
CA GLN A 384 -16.92 19.94 -16.40
C GLN A 384 -18.31 19.48 -16.90
N THR A 385 -18.35 18.55 -17.86
CA THR A 385 -19.59 18.17 -18.56
C THR A 385 -20.20 16.89 -18.05
N GLU A 386 -19.40 15.87 -17.69
CA GLU A 386 -19.86 14.53 -17.32
C GLU A 386 -19.95 14.30 -15.80
N ASN A 387 -19.73 15.33 -15.00
CA ASN A 387 -19.71 15.26 -13.53
C ASN A 387 -18.77 14.17 -12.97
N GLU A 388 -17.66 13.92 -13.70
CA GLU A 388 -16.62 13.00 -13.25
C GLU A 388 -15.85 13.58 -12.03
N SER A 389 -15.24 12.69 -11.25
CA SER A 389 -14.45 13.05 -10.08
C SER A 389 -12.99 12.68 -10.28
N LEU A 390 -12.09 13.58 -9.94
CA LEU A 390 -10.66 13.27 -9.89
C LEU A 390 -10.31 12.62 -8.57
N LEU A 391 -9.59 11.52 -8.62
CA LEU A 391 -9.12 10.79 -7.45
C LEU A 391 -7.58 10.84 -7.39
N ASP A 392 -7.03 11.26 -6.26
CA ASP A 392 -5.61 11.05 -5.94
C ASP A 392 -5.45 9.59 -5.48
N VAL A 393 -4.54 8.84 -6.11
CA VAL A 393 -4.29 7.43 -5.78
C VAL A 393 -2.84 7.20 -5.37
N THR A 394 -2.66 6.37 -4.36
CA THR A 394 -1.34 5.90 -3.92
C THR A 394 -1.41 4.39 -3.73
N LEU A 395 -0.57 3.65 -4.45
CA LEU A 395 -0.49 2.20 -4.36
C LEU A 395 0.77 1.81 -3.59
N THR A 396 0.59 1.05 -2.51
CA THR A 396 1.67 0.50 -1.70
C THR A 396 1.60 -1.01 -1.63
N ILE A 397 2.76 -1.64 -1.57
CA ILE A 397 2.92 -3.09 -1.50
C ILE A 397 3.84 -3.39 -0.34
N THR A 398 3.34 -4.12 0.64
CA THR A 398 4.13 -4.68 1.73
C THR A 398 4.40 -6.14 1.44
N ALA A 399 5.64 -6.51 1.20
CA ALA A 399 6.06 -7.89 0.93
C ALA A 399 6.71 -8.49 2.18
N TYR A 400 6.09 -9.54 2.73
CA TYR A 400 6.55 -10.19 3.94
C TYR A 400 7.63 -11.23 3.64
N ASN A 401 8.66 -11.32 4.50
CA ASN A 401 9.85 -12.16 4.34
C ASN A 401 10.57 -11.92 2.99
N TYR A 402 10.47 -10.71 2.47
CA TYR A 402 11.01 -10.33 1.17
C TYR A 402 12.53 -10.49 1.09
N LEU A 403 13.25 -10.24 2.18
CA LEU A 403 14.72 -10.29 2.20
C LEU A 403 15.28 -11.70 2.36
N ASP A 404 14.44 -12.68 2.73
CA ASP A 404 14.89 -14.03 3.06
C ASP A 404 15.00 -14.95 1.83
N ASP A 405 14.31 -14.60 0.71
CA ASP A 405 14.27 -15.43 -0.50
C ASP A 405 14.50 -14.58 -1.76
N ASP A 406 15.63 -14.84 -2.44
CA ASP A 406 16.01 -14.14 -3.67
C ASP A 406 15.08 -14.44 -4.86
N ASN A 407 14.48 -15.63 -4.91
CA ASN A 407 13.50 -15.96 -5.94
C ASN A 407 12.21 -15.18 -5.74
N TYR A 408 11.78 -15.04 -4.50
CA TYR A 408 10.62 -14.23 -4.15
C TYR A 408 10.87 -12.74 -4.46
N LYS A 409 12.06 -12.20 -4.15
CA LYS A 409 12.46 -10.84 -4.56
C LYS A 409 12.33 -10.61 -6.07
N LYS A 410 12.84 -11.55 -6.86
CA LYS A 410 12.75 -11.49 -8.32
C LYS A 410 11.31 -11.56 -8.81
N ALA A 411 10.48 -12.43 -8.20
CA ALA A 411 9.06 -12.56 -8.54
C ALA A 411 8.29 -11.27 -8.25
N VAL A 412 8.44 -10.67 -7.06
CA VAL A 412 7.79 -9.41 -6.68
C VAL A 412 8.17 -8.28 -7.65
N ARG A 413 9.47 -8.10 -7.91
CA ARG A 413 9.95 -7.08 -8.84
C ARG A 413 9.42 -7.29 -10.25
N ARG A 414 9.41 -8.53 -10.73
CA ARG A 414 8.88 -8.87 -12.06
C ARG A 414 7.39 -8.53 -12.17
N SER A 415 6.58 -8.90 -11.19
CA SER A 415 5.14 -8.61 -11.20
C SER A 415 4.86 -7.10 -11.22
N ILE A 416 5.63 -6.31 -10.45
CA ILE A 416 5.50 -4.84 -10.46
C ILE A 416 5.89 -4.28 -11.85
N MET A 417 6.99 -4.75 -12.43
CA MET A 417 7.48 -4.28 -13.73
C MET A 417 6.56 -4.69 -14.89
N THR A 418 5.91 -5.87 -14.82
CA THR A 418 4.96 -6.35 -15.85
C THR A 418 3.78 -5.39 -15.96
N GLY A 419 3.32 -4.79 -14.87
CA GLY A 419 2.29 -3.74 -14.87
C GLY A 419 2.76 -2.38 -15.39
N ASN A 420 4.02 -2.25 -15.84
CA ASN A 420 4.67 -0.98 -16.21
C ASN A 420 4.69 0.06 -15.07
N PHE A 421 4.72 -0.42 -13.83
CA PHE A 421 4.87 0.43 -12.65
C PHE A 421 6.33 0.69 -12.34
N LYS A 422 6.62 1.89 -11.84
CA LYS A 422 7.93 2.21 -11.27
C LYS A 422 7.84 2.20 -9.75
N PRO A 423 8.32 1.14 -9.09
CA PRO A 423 8.36 1.09 -7.64
C PRO A 423 9.48 2.00 -7.12
N SER A 424 9.21 2.69 -6.03
CA SER A 424 10.20 3.27 -5.14
C SER A 424 10.23 2.44 -3.87
N ASN A 425 11.40 1.94 -3.50
CA ASN A 425 11.57 1.32 -2.20
C ASN A 425 11.47 2.41 -1.14
N LEU A 426 10.72 2.16 -0.08
CA LEU A 426 10.69 3.06 1.05
C LEU A 426 11.88 2.76 1.98
N TYR A 427 12.52 3.82 2.46
CA TYR A 427 13.71 3.73 3.32
C TYR A 427 13.52 4.51 4.60
N GLY A 428 14.06 3.98 5.70
CA GLY A 428 14.16 4.68 6.95
C GLY A 428 12.82 5.24 7.45
N LEU A 429 12.75 6.54 7.66
CA LEU A 429 11.55 7.25 8.16
C LEU A 429 10.35 7.20 7.20
N GLN A 430 10.56 6.96 5.91
CA GLN A 430 9.45 6.81 4.96
C GLN A 430 8.62 5.57 5.27
N ILE A 431 9.23 4.50 5.77
CA ILE A 431 8.55 3.26 6.16
C ILE A 431 7.61 3.50 7.35
N GLU A 432 8.01 4.38 8.29
CA GLU A 432 7.21 4.71 9.48
C GLU A 432 5.90 5.44 9.10
N GLY A 433 5.88 6.18 7.99
CA GLY A 433 4.73 6.94 7.49
C GLY A 433 3.67 6.11 6.76
N PHE A 434 3.96 4.84 6.46
CA PHE A 434 3.09 3.90 5.77
C PHE A 434 2.72 2.70 6.65
#